data_27bea9d8e9477b19370c5f33a31827e8
#
_entry.id   27bea9d8e9477b19370c5f33a31827e8
#
_cell.length_a   1.000
_cell.length_b   1.000
_cell.length_c   1.000
_cell.angle_alpha   90.00
_cell.angle_beta   90.00
_cell.angle_gamma   90.00
#
_symmetry.space_group_name_H-M   'P 1'
#
loop_
_entity.id
_entity.type
_entity.pdbx_description
1 polymer ?
#
loop_
_entity_poly.entity_id
_entity_poly.type
_entity_poly.pdbx_seq_one_letter_code
_entity_poly.pdbx_strand_id
1 'polypeptide(L)'
;MAQTLMANFSELRSPMRWYIKLLTAVLALAFFAVLATLAIAGFLVYRIIKPQRTSSEINMQSFPGRPDAMQFSVPGAVGTREGWFFPGFRGASTIVLCHGYGSSKGELLTLVSALQDHQYNVFVFDFTAHGANDGITSFGYHEADEVRAAIDAVATRNDVNPNSFGLWGYNLGAYAALREAESDQRVRALVLDSVYDLPEQMVKVGVERQGLGGFPLMTKSAEFSFQWLNHQYRGELPLSNTKRMAPLAGVQKLFINAADEPELGDITRQMYLKAPEPKDQANIGHGNFADMGDDDKRAYENRVVSFFLLRLPPIGGAAH
;
A
#
# COMPACT_ATOMS: atom_id res chain seq x y z
N MET A 1 7.43 83.58 -9.27
CA MET A 1 7.72 82.82 -7.99
C MET A 1 6.99 81.53 -7.92
N ALA A 2 5.97 81.21 -8.70
CA ALA A 2 5.26 79.90 -8.67
C ALA A 2 5.88 78.81 -9.54
N GLN A 3 6.71 79.18 -10.55
CA GLN A 3 7.32 78.20 -11.43
C GLN A 3 8.60 77.54 -10.88
N THR A 4 9.21 78.14 -9.86
CA THR A 4 10.44 77.60 -9.21
C THR A 4 10.11 76.57 -8.15
N LEU A 5 8.84 76.50 -7.68
CA LEU A 5 8.40 75.50 -6.68
C LEU A 5 8.00 74.16 -7.31
N MET A 6 7.66 74.13 -8.59
CA MET A 6 7.26 72.91 -9.30
C MET A 6 8.46 72.08 -9.81
N ALA A 7 9.63 72.68 -9.97
CA ALA A 7 10.85 72.00 -10.45
C ALA A 7 11.51 71.11 -9.36
N ASN A 8 11.27 71.34 -8.07
CA ASN A 8 11.91 70.59 -6.97
C ASN A 8 11.17 69.31 -6.54
N PHE A 9 9.97 69.05 -7.08
CA PHE A 9 9.24 67.80 -6.79
C PHE A 9 9.61 66.60 -7.67
N SER A 10 10.33 66.82 -8.77
CA SER A 10 10.77 65.75 -9.68
C SER A 10 12.09 65.08 -9.27
N GLU A 11 12.88 65.71 -8.39
CA GLU A 11 14.20 65.19 -7.95
C GLU A 11 14.16 64.27 -6.70
N LEU A 12 13.03 64.12 -6.03
CA LEU A 12 12.88 63.18 -4.93
C LEU A 12 12.53 61.75 -5.34
N ARG A 13 13.01 61.30 -6.49
CA ARG A 13 13.09 59.87 -6.79
C ARG A 13 14.30 59.28 -6.09
N SER A 14 14.14 59.06 -4.77
CA SER A 14 15.21 58.46 -3.95
C SER A 14 15.71 57.17 -4.59
N PRO A 15 17.03 56.93 -4.66
CA PRO A 15 17.59 55.69 -5.21
C PRO A 15 17.05 54.43 -4.51
N MET A 16 16.55 54.56 -3.30
CA MET A 16 15.93 53.50 -2.48
C MET A 16 14.67 52.90 -3.15
N ARG A 17 13.97 53.61 -4.08
CA ARG A 17 12.75 53.07 -4.71
C ARG A 17 13.00 51.94 -5.72
N TRP A 18 14.16 51.91 -6.38
CA TRP A 18 14.46 50.82 -7.31
C TRP A 18 14.85 49.53 -6.56
N TYR A 19 15.56 49.60 -5.44
CA TYR A 19 15.85 48.47 -4.59
C TYR A 19 14.57 47.83 -4.01
N ILE A 20 13.59 48.67 -3.62
CA ILE A 20 12.28 48.18 -3.15
C ILE A 20 11.58 47.43 -4.27
N LYS A 21 11.56 48.01 -5.51
CA LYS A 21 10.97 47.32 -6.67
C LYS A 21 11.68 46.02 -7.02
N LEU A 22 13.00 46.01 -6.97
CA LEU A 22 13.79 44.78 -7.16
C LEU A 22 13.48 43.76 -6.08
N LEU A 23 13.46 44.16 -4.82
CA LEU A 23 13.15 43.29 -3.70
C LEU A 23 11.73 42.71 -3.84
N THR A 24 10.73 43.56 -4.15
CA THR A 24 9.35 43.06 -4.33
C THR A 24 9.25 42.13 -5.55
N ALA A 25 9.98 42.36 -6.62
CA ALA A 25 10.03 41.48 -7.79
C ALA A 25 10.66 40.11 -7.42
N VAL A 26 11.76 40.12 -6.67
CA VAL A 26 12.43 38.91 -6.20
C VAL A 26 11.53 38.12 -5.24
N LEU A 27 10.86 38.80 -4.29
CA LEU A 27 9.93 38.16 -3.38
C LEU A 27 8.70 37.59 -4.10
N ALA A 28 8.17 38.32 -5.09
CA ALA A 28 7.08 37.84 -5.92
C ALA A 28 7.51 36.60 -6.73
N LEU A 29 8.70 36.62 -7.33
CA LEU A 29 9.25 35.48 -8.08
C LEU A 29 9.42 34.27 -7.16
N ALA A 30 10.00 34.46 -5.96
CA ALA A 30 10.16 33.40 -4.97
C ALA A 30 8.81 32.84 -4.52
N PHE A 31 7.82 33.69 -4.29
CA PHE A 31 6.46 33.28 -3.95
C PHE A 31 5.81 32.42 -5.05
N PHE A 32 5.89 32.88 -6.30
CA PHE A 32 5.34 32.10 -7.42
C PHE A 32 6.13 30.79 -7.65
N ALA A 33 7.44 30.78 -7.43
CA ALA A 33 8.23 29.55 -7.49
C ALA A 33 7.79 28.53 -6.44
N VAL A 34 7.52 28.96 -5.21
CA VAL A 34 6.98 28.11 -4.14
C VAL A 34 5.59 27.59 -4.53
N LEU A 35 4.69 28.46 -5.00
CA LEU A 35 3.37 28.01 -5.44
C LEU A 35 3.44 27.00 -6.59
N ALA A 36 4.32 27.23 -7.57
CA ALA A 36 4.52 26.29 -8.68
C ALA A 36 5.04 24.94 -8.16
N THR A 37 5.99 24.93 -7.23
CA THR A 37 6.52 23.71 -6.62
C THR A 37 5.41 22.94 -5.90
N LEU A 38 4.58 23.62 -5.10
CA LEU A 38 3.46 23.00 -4.39
C LEU A 38 2.40 22.45 -5.37
N ALA A 39 2.10 23.18 -6.44
CA ALA A 39 1.16 22.73 -7.47
C ALA A 39 1.68 21.47 -8.20
N ILE A 40 2.96 21.44 -8.57
CA ILE A 40 3.59 20.29 -9.20
C ILE A 40 3.61 19.12 -8.22
N ALA A 41 4.00 19.33 -6.97
CA ALA A 41 4.00 18.29 -5.93
C ALA A 41 2.59 17.73 -5.71
N GLY A 42 1.58 18.59 -5.60
CA GLY A 42 0.18 18.18 -5.47
C GLY A 42 -0.31 17.36 -6.67
N PHE A 43 0.03 17.77 -7.89
CA PHE A 43 -0.28 17.01 -9.10
C PHE A 43 0.41 15.64 -9.14
N LEU A 44 1.70 15.58 -8.75
CA LEU A 44 2.44 14.32 -8.64
C LEU A 44 1.80 13.39 -7.61
N VAL A 45 1.48 13.91 -6.42
CA VAL A 45 0.78 13.13 -5.39
C VAL A 45 -0.54 12.60 -5.92
N TYR A 46 -1.33 13.44 -6.60
CA TYR A 46 -2.59 12.99 -7.19
C TYR A 46 -2.38 11.83 -8.18
N ARG A 47 -1.33 11.90 -9.02
CA ARG A 47 -0.96 10.82 -9.95
C ARG A 47 -0.51 9.55 -9.21
N ILE A 48 0.20 9.70 -8.10
CA ILE A 48 0.69 8.58 -7.27
C ILE A 48 -0.46 7.93 -6.51
N ILE A 49 -1.38 8.69 -5.91
CA ILE A 49 -2.51 8.12 -5.16
C ILE A 49 -3.65 7.62 -6.05
N LYS A 50 -3.61 7.94 -7.35
CA LYS A 50 -4.54 7.43 -8.36
C LYS A 50 -3.76 6.72 -9.48
N PRO A 51 -3.25 5.51 -9.23
CA PRO A 51 -2.49 4.75 -10.22
C PRO A 51 -3.33 4.42 -11.44
N GLN A 52 -2.65 4.12 -12.55
CA GLN A 52 -3.34 3.54 -13.71
C GLN A 52 -3.84 2.14 -13.31
N ARG A 53 -5.13 1.93 -13.47
CA ARG A 53 -5.76 0.66 -13.12
C ARG A 53 -5.49 -0.37 -14.22
N THR A 54 -4.90 -1.49 -13.84
CA THR A 54 -4.79 -2.67 -14.67
C THR A 54 -5.99 -3.56 -14.38
N SER A 55 -6.96 -3.62 -15.30
CA SER A 55 -8.02 -4.62 -15.23
C SER A 55 -7.51 -5.88 -15.91
N SER A 56 -7.31 -6.93 -15.15
CA SER A 56 -7.08 -8.25 -15.74
C SER A 56 -8.41 -8.77 -16.24
N GLU A 57 -8.68 -8.64 -17.54
CA GLU A 57 -9.77 -9.38 -18.21
C GLU A 57 -9.40 -10.87 -18.26
N ILE A 58 -9.46 -11.53 -17.12
CA ILE A 58 -9.20 -12.96 -17.05
C ILE A 58 -10.51 -13.68 -17.35
N ASN A 59 -10.45 -14.55 -18.34
CA ASN A 59 -11.56 -15.47 -18.61
C ASN A 59 -11.62 -16.50 -17.46
N MET A 60 -12.43 -16.19 -16.45
CA MET A 60 -12.66 -17.04 -15.28
C MET A 60 -13.16 -18.44 -15.64
N GLN A 61 -13.71 -18.64 -16.86
CA GLN A 61 -14.14 -19.95 -17.34
C GLN A 61 -12.98 -20.88 -17.66
N SER A 62 -11.79 -20.33 -17.89
CA SER A 62 -10.57 -21.09 -18.20
C SER A 62 -9.78 -21.49 -16.97
N PHE A 63 -10.16 -21.00 -15.77
CA PHE A 63 -9.44 -21.29 -14.54
C PHE A 63 -9.93 -22.62 -13.93
N PRO A 64 -9.03 -23.61 -13.67
CA PRO A 64 -9.38 -24.84 -12.99
C PRO A 64 -9.86 -24.51 -11.56
N GLY A 65 -11.09 -24.89 -11.22
CA GLY A 65 -11.68 -24.54 -9.91
C GLY A 65 -12.36 -23.17 -9.98
N ARG A 66 -13.52 -23.11 -10.65
CA ARG A 66 -14.31 -21.87 -10.80
C ARG A 66 -14.47 -21.17 -9.46
N PRO A 67 -13.97 -19.92 -9.32
CA PRO A 67 -14.17 -19.17 -8.11
C PRO A 67 -15.64 -18.76 -7.94
N ASP A 68 -16.04 -18.64 -6.70
CA ASP A 68 -17.30 -17.97 -6.34
C ASP A 68 -17.06 -16.46 -6.32
N ALA A 69 -17.78 -15.70 -7.12
CA ALA A 69 -17.77 -14.24 -7.01
C ALA A 69 -18.52 -13.83 -5.72
N MET A 70 -17.86 -13.08 -4.85
CA MET A 70 -18.43 -12.60 -3.60
C MET A 70 -18.45 -11.07 -3.60
N GLN A 71 -19.62 -10.51 -3.26
CA GLN A 71 -19.76 -9.08 -3.04
C GLN A 71 -19.68 -8.78 -1.54
N PHE A 72 -18.96 -7.73 -1.19
CA PHE A 72 -18.87 -7.25 0.20
C PHE A 72 -18.86 -5.73 0.27
N SER A 73 -19.30 -5.18 1.39
CA SER A 73 -19.36 -3.75 1.63
C SER A 73 -18.29 -3.35 2.63
N VAL A 74 -17.59 -2.26 2.34
CA VAL A 74 -16.59 -1.68 3.23
C VAL A 74 -17.23 -0.52 4.00
N PRO A 75 -17.20 -0.50 5.32
CA PRO A 75 -17.78 0.57 6.11
C PRO A 75 -17.22 1.94 5.73
N GLY A 76 -18.09 2.90 5.39
CA GLY A 76 -17.70 4.25 5.00
C GLY A 76 -17.23 4.41 3.53
N ALA A 77 -17.13 3.33 2.76
CA ALA A 77 -16.88 3.39 1.33
C ALA A 77 -18.20 3.42 0.52
N VAL A 78 -18.15 3.98 -0.67
CA VAL A 78 -19.29 3.98 -1.61
C VAL A 78 -19.27 2.69 -2.44
N GLY A 79 -20.42 2.02 -2.51
CA GLY A 79 -20.61 0.80 -3.29
C GLY A 79 -20.07 -0.47 -2.63
N THR A 80 -20.17 -1.56 -3.38
CA THR A 80 -19.65 -2.87 -3.00
C THR A 80 -18.31 -3.15 -3.68
N ARG A 81 -17.52 -4.06 -3.08
CA ARG A 81 -16.32 -4.64 -3.68
C ARG A 81 -16.62 -6.06 -4.13
N GLU A 82 -15.98 -6.48 -5.20
CA GLU A 82 -16.04 -7.86 -5.67
C GLU A 82 -14.70 -8.56 -5.42
N GLY A 83 -14.79 -9.70 -4.75
CA GLY A 83 -13.68 -10.62 -4.59
C GLY A 83 -13.99 -11.98 -5.21
N TRP A 84 -12.97 -12.79 -5.40
CA TRP A 84 -13.05 -14.15 -5.89
C TRP A 84 -12.64 -15.11 -4.78
N PHE A 85 -13.57 -15.98 -4.40
CA PHE A 85 -13.33 -17.04 -3.43
C PHE A 85 -13.05 -18.35 -4.17
N PHE A 86 -11.94 -18.93 -3.91
CA PHE A 86 -11.49 -20.22 -4.43
C PHE A 86 -11.60 -21.26 -3.32
N PRO A 87 -12.59 -22.18 -3.38
CA PRO A 87 -12.76 -23.17 -2.34
C PRO A 87 -11.63 -24.19 -2.33
N GLY A 88 -11.10 -24.47 -1.15
CA GLY A 88 -10.20 -25.58 -0.85
C GLY A 88 -10.94 -26.72 -0.15
N PHE A 89 -10.35 -27.28 0.89
CA PHE A 89 -11.01 -28.28 1.70
C PHE A 89 -12.03 -27.62 2.66
N ARG A 90 -13.19 -28.24 2.82
CA ARG A 90 -14.24 -27.73 3.70
C ARG A 90 -13.75 -27.56 5.14
N GLY A 91 -13.91 -26.37 5.70
CA GLY A 91 -13.43 -26.01 7.03
C GLY A 91 -11.93 -25.71 7.09
N ALA A 92 -11.25 -25.65 5.95
CA ALA A 92 -9.83 -25.25 5.89
C ALA A 92 -9.65 -23.79 6.29
N SER A 93 -8.43 -23.47 6.71
CA SER A 93 -7.96 -22.08 6.87
C SER A 93 -8.09 -21.32 5.54
N THR A 94 -8.40 -20.04 5.62
CA THR A 94 -8.51 -19.18 4.42
C THR A 94 -7.30 -18.27 4.33
N ILE A 95 -6.67 -18.22 3.17
CA ILE A 95 -5.62 -17.26 2.87
C ILE A 95 -6.23 -16.11 2.06
N VAL A 96 -6.17 -14.88 2.59
CA VAL A 96 -6.57 -13.66 1.89
C VAL A 96 -5.32 -13.05 1.25
N LEU A 97 -5.36 -12.87 -0.06
CA LEU A 97 -4.25 -12.31 -0.82
C LEU A 97 -4.51 -10.83 -1.11
N CYS A 98 -3.62 -9.98 -0.62
CA CYS A 98 -3.66 -8.53 -0.68
C CYS A 98 -2.62 -8.03 -1.68
N HIS A 99 -3.04 -7.71 -2.90
CA HIS A 99 -2.14 -7.29 -3.98
C HIS A 99 -1.41 -5.98 -3.66
N GLY A 100 -0.35 -5.70 -4.39
CA GLY A 100 0.47 -4.50 -4.24
C GLY A 100 -0.08 -3.27 -4.96
N TYR A 101 0.62 -2.15 -4.77
CA TYR A 101 0.35 -0.91 -5.48
C TYR A 101 0.55 -1.07 -7.00
N GLY A 102 -0.42 -0.60 -7.78
CA GLY A 102 -0.41 -0.69 -9.24
C GLY A 102 -0.78 -2.07 -9.81
N SER A 103 -1.10 -3.04 -8.93
CA SER A 103 -1.45 -4.42 -9.27
C SER A 103 -2.97 -4.67 -9.19
N SER A 104 -3.40 -5.90 -9.40
CA SER A 104 -4.79 -6.35 -9.28
C SER A 104 -4.88 -7.79 -8.79
N LYS A 105 -6.08 -8.21 -8.38
CA LYS A 105 -6.35 -9.60 -7.96
C LYS A 105 -5.98 -10.64 -9.02
N GLY A 106 -6.06 -10.26 -10.29
CA GLY A 106 -5.78 -11.18 -11.40
C GLY A 106 -4.31 -11.56 -11.51
N GLU A 107 -3.38 -10.74 -11.05
CA GLU A 107 -1.96 -11.05 -11.08
C GLU A 107 -1.55 -12.11 -10.07
N LEU A 108 -2.41 -12.42 -9.08
CA LEU A 108 -2.14 -13.36 -7.99
C LEU A 108 -2.61 -14.79 -8.28
N LEU A 109 -3.17 -15.07 -9.46
CA LEU A 109 -3.82 -16.35 -9.73
C LEU A 109 -2.88 -17.57 -9.72
N THR A 110 -1.59 -17.40 -10.00
CA THR A 110 -0.62 -18.50 -9.88
C THR A 110 -0.40 -18.85 -8.41
N LEU A 111 -0.30 -17.85 -7.52
CA LEU A 111 -0.23 -18.07 -6.08
C LEU A 111 -1.53 -18.67 -5.52
N VAL A 112 -2.70 -18.25 -6.06
CA VAL A 112 -3.99 -18.90 -5.76
C VAL A 112 -3.92 -20.39 -6.06
N SER A 113 -3.47 -20.77 -7.27
CA SER A 113 -3.34 -22.17 -7.67
C SER A 113 -2.41 -22.93 -6.73
N ALA A 114 -1.23 -22.37 -6.45
CA ALA A 114 -0.26 -23.00 -5.56
C ALA A 114 -0.82 -23.25 -4.15
N LEU A 115 -1.64 -22.35 -3.61
CA LEU A 115 -2.30 -22.54 -2.31
C LEU A 115 -3.45 -23.55 -2.39
N GLN A 116 -4.25 -23.54 -3.48
CA GLN A 116 -5.33 -24.51 -3.68
C GLN A 116 -4.84 -25.94 -3.83
N ASP A 117 -3.68 -26.15 -4.49
CA ASP A 117 -3.03 -27.45 -4.59
C ASP A 117 -2.75 -28.07 -3.21
N HIS A 118 -2.66 -27.21 -2.16
CA HIS A 118 -2.49 -27.59 -0.76
C HIS A 118 -3.77 -27.44 0.05
N GLN A 119 -4.93 -27.38 -0.62
CA GLN A 119 -6.27 -27.43 -0.01
C GLN A 119 -6.66 -26.21 0.84
N TYR A 120 -5.97 -25.06 0.70
CA TYR A 120 -6.42 -23.82 1.32
C TYR A 120 -7.65 -23.27 0.62
N ASN A 121 -8.56 -22.64 1.38
CA ASN A 121 -9.46 -21.65 0.84
C ASN A 121 -8.65 -20.40 0.52
N VAL A 122 -8.90 -19.78 -0.64
CA VAL A 122 -8.19 -18.56 -1.03
C VAL A 122 -9.19 -17.49 -1.40
N PHE A 123 -8.98 -16.27 -0.93
CA PHE A 123 -9.78 -15.12 -1.30
C PHE A 123 -8.90 -13.99 -1.84
N VAL A 124 -9.29 -13.44 -2.98
CA VAL A 124 -8.58 -12.30 -3.61
C VAL A 124 -9.60 -11.23 -4.00
N PHE A 125 -9.21 -9.97 -3.89
CA PHE A 125 -10.05 -8.83 -4.26
C PHE A 125 -9.16 -7.66 -4.71
N ASP A 126 -9.77 -6.67 -5.37
CA ASP A 126 -9.08 -5.43 -5.75
C ASP A 126 -9.29 -4.38 -4.68
N PHE A 127 -8.23 -3.71 -4.26
CA PHE A 127 -8.28 -2.53 -3.39
C PHE A 127 -8.87 -1.31 -4.10
N THR A 128 -9.31 -0.32 -3.33
CA THR A 128 -9.66 1.01 -3.83
C THR A 128 -8.51 1.58 -4.69
N ALA A 129 -8.83 2.28 -5.76
CA ALA A 129 -7.93 2.81 -6.79
C ALA A 129 -7.22 1.76 -7.66
N HIS A 130 -7.51 0.46 -7.50
CA HIS A 130 -6.88 -0.63 -8.24
C HIS A 130 -7.92 -1.53 -8.92
N GLY A 131 -7.49 -2.27 -9.94
CA GLY A 131 -8.34 -3.21 -10.67
C GLY A 131 -9.65 -2.57 -11.13
N ALA A 132 -10.78 -3.15 -10.74
CA ALA A 132 -12.10 -2.64 -11.07
C ALA A 132 -12.56 -1.46 -10.20
N ASN A 133 -11.90 -1.17 -9.07
CA ASN A 133 -12.35 -0.20 -8.08
C ASN A 133 -11.76 1.18 -8.33
N ASP A 134 -12.61 2.19 -8.53
CA ASP A 134 -12.18 3.59 -8.62
C ASP A 134 -11.90 4.18 -7.24
N GLY A 135 -11.20 5.31 -7.20
CA GLY A 135 -10.90 6.04 -5.98
C GLY A 135 -9.46 6.56 -5.93
N ILE A 136 -8.99 6.78 -4.73
CA ILE A 136 -7.61 7.12 -4.42
C ILE A 136 -7.10 6.20 -3.31
N THR A 137 -5.85 5.77 -3.41
CA THR A 137 -5.23 4.94 -2.38
C THR A 137 -4.67 5.77 -1.23
N SER A 138 -4.74 5.22 -0.04
CA SER A 138 -4.07 5.71 1.16
C SER A 138 -2.81 4.93 1.52
N PHE A 139 -2.31 4.14 0.57
CA PHE A 139 -1.19 3.22 0.78
C PHE A 139 -1.39 2.29 1.97
N GLY A 140 -2.51 1.56 1.97
CA GLY A 140 -2.82 0.53 2.96
C GLY A 140 -3.51 1.03 4.21
N TYR A 141 -3.58 2.35 4.46
CA TYR A 141 -4.20 2.87 5.69
C TYR A 141 -5.70 2.64 5.74
N HIS A 142 -6.44 3.02 4.71
CA HIS A 142 -7.88 2.74 4.57
C HIS A 142 -8.13 1.34 4.01
N GLU A 143 -7.20 0.84 3.22
CA GLU A 143 -7.28 -0.50 2.64
C GLU A 143 -7.25 -1.60 3.72
N ALA A 144 -6.78 -1.33 4.94
CA ALA A 144 -6.94 -2.24 6.07
C ALA A 144 -8.41 -2.52 6.41
N ASP A 145 -9.31 -1.53 6.29
CA ASP A 145 -10.75 -1.75 6.48
C ASP A 145 -11.35 -2.61 5.36
N GLU A 146 -10.75 -2.57 4.16
CA GLU A 146 -11.16 -3.44 3.06
C GLU A 146 -10.74 -4.89 3.33
N VAL A 147 -9.55 -5.11 3.91
CA VAL A 147 -9.12 -6.45 4.37
C VAL A 147 -10.05 -6.98 5.44
N ARG A 148 -10.43 -6.15 6.43
CA ARG A 148 -11.41 -6.51 7.47
C ARG A 148 -12.73 -6.93 6.86
N ALA A 149 -13.29 -6.10 5.98
CA ALA A 149 -14.57 -6.38 5.32
C ALA A 149 -14.52 -7.66 4.48
N ALA A 150 -13.37 -7.93 3.84
CA ALA A 150 -13.13 -9.16 3.10
C ALA A 150 -13.13 -10.39 4.03
N ILE A 151 -12.41 -10.34 5.16
CA ILE A 151 -12.39 -11.39 6.18
C ILE A 151 -13.80 -11.62 6.73
N ASP A 152 -14.52 -10.56 7.07
CA ASP A 152 -15.88 -10.63 7.59
C ASP A 152 -16.83 -11.31 6.61
N ALA A 153 -16.77 -10.93 5.33
CA ALA A 153 -17.59 -11.54 4.29
C ALA A 153 -17.28 -13.03 4.11
N VAL A 154 -15.99 -13.40 4.05
CA VAL A 154 -15.60 -14.80 3.92
C VAL A 154 -15.98 -15.62 5.15
N ALA A 155 -15.86 -15.05 6.35
CA ALA A 155 -16.20 -15.74 7.61
C ALA A 155 -17.71 -16.11 7.72
N THR A 156 -18.60 -15.50 6.92
CA THR A 156 -20.02 -15.87 6.89
C THR A 156 -20.31 -17.17 6.16
N ARG A 157 -19.34 -17.70 5.41
CA ARG A 157 -19.49 -18.95 4.66
C ARG A 157 -19.51 -20.16 5.59
N ASN A 158 -20.29 -21.16 5.25
CA ASN A 158 -20.41 -22.41 6.04
C ASN A 158 -19.35 -23.46 5.68
N ASP A 159 -18.53 -23.19 4.69
CA ASP A 159 -17.49 -24.10 4.19
C ASP A 159 -16.06 -23.67 4.59
N VAL A 160 -15.91 -22.57 5.34
CA VAL A 160 -14.63 -22.07 5.85
C VAL A 160 -14.52 -22.21 7.36
N ASN A 161 -13.29 -22.13 7.89
CA ASN A 161 -13.08 -21.91 9.31
C ASN A 161 -13.12 -20.40 9.63
N PRO A 162 -14.15 -19.88 10.31
CA PRO A 162 -14.31 -18.45 10.53
C PRO A 162 -13.27 -17.84 11.49
N ASN A 163 -12.45 -18.66 12.16
CA ASN A 163 -11.47 -18.24 13.15
C ASN A 163 -10.00 -18.50 12.73
N SER A 164 -9.78 -18.84 11.45
CA SER A 164 -8.45 -19.23 10.98
C SER A 164 -8.14 -18.61 9.61
N PHE A 165 -7.51 -17.43 9.65
CA PHE A 165 -7.09 -16.69 8.47
C PHE A 165 -5.58 -16.52 8.43
N GLY A 166 -5.01 -16.69 7.22
CA GLY A 166 -3.70 -16.23 6.86
C GLY A 166 -3.83 -15.02 5.92
N LEU A 167 -2.94 -14.05 6.03
CA LEU A 167 -2.87 -12.93 5.11
C LEU A 167 -1.52 -12.96 4.40
N TRP A 168 -1.55 -12.77 3.10
CA TRP A 168 -0.38 -12.48 2.29
C TRP A 168 -0.54 -11.09 1.70
N GLY A 169 0.51 -10.29 1.72
CA GLY A 169 0.48 -8.97 1.10
C GLY A 169 1.83 -8.55 0.55
N TYR A 170 1.77 -7.77 -0.54
CA TYR A 170 2.92 -7.12 -1.16
C TYR A 170 2.78 -5.61 -1.02
N ASN A 171 3.82 -4.92 -0.57
CA ASN A 171 3.92 -3.49 -0.29
C ASN A 171 2.62 -2.87 0.29
N LEU A 172 1.74 -2.23 -0.49
CA LEU A 172 0.44 -1.70 -0.05
C LEU A 172 -0.42 -2.76 0.64
N GLY A 173 -0.54 -3.94 0.02
CA GLY A 173 -1.28 -5.06 0.58
C GLY A 173 -0.66 -5.61 1.86
N ALA A 174 0.68 -5.61 1.97
CA ALA A 174 1.38 -6.01 3.18
C ALA A 174 1.12 -5.03 4.34
N TYR A 175 1.12 -3.73 4.05
CA TYR A 175 0.77 -2.71 5.05
C TYR A 175 -0.67 -2.88 5.53
N ALA A 176 -1.64 -3.05 4.62
CA ALA A 176 -3.04 -3.24 4.95
C ALA A 176 -3.27 -4.52 5.77
N ALA A 177 -2.66 -5.64 5.36
CA ALA A 177 -2.75 -6.91 6.05
C ALA A 177 -2.17 -6.85 7.47
N LEU A 178 -1.03 -6.18 7.64
CA LEU A 178 -0.40 -6.01 8.94
C LEU A 178 -1.28 -5.19 9.88
N ARG A 179 -1.84 -4.09 9.39
CA ARG A 179 -2.75 -3.25 10.17
C ARG A 179 -4.00 -3.99 10.61
N GLU A 180 -4.61 -4.78 9.72
CA GLU A 180 -5.78 -5.56 10.10
C GLU A 180 -5.45 -6.60 11.16
N ALA A 181 -4.33 -7.30 11.01
CA ALA A 181 -3.89 -8.31 11.98
C ALA A 181 -3.63 -7.76 13.39
N GLU A 182 -3.36 -6.45 13.54
CA GLU A 182 -3.18 -5.81 14.87
C GLU A 182 -4.45 -5.88 15.72
N SER A 183 -5.62 -5.96 15.12
CA SER A 183 -6.91 -5.94 15.81
C SER A 183 -7.77 -7.17 15.61
N ASP A 184 -7.47 -8.01 14.63
CA ASP A 184 -8.26 -9.20 14.31
C ASP A 184 -7.59 -10.48 14.76
N GLN A 185 -8.08 -11.04 15.85
CA GLN A 185 -7.56 -12.31 16.43
C GLN A 185 -7.80 -13.55 15.56
N ARG A 186 -8.61 -13.45 14.50
CA ARG A 186 -8.81 -14.53 13.53
C ARG A 186 -7.60 -14.71 12.63
N VAL A 187 -6.78 -13.65 12.49
CA VAL A 187 -5.53 -13.68 11.71
C VAL A 187 -4.44 -14.41 12.52
N ARG A 188 -3.98 -15.54 12.00
CA ARG A 188 -3.01 -16.43 12.66
C ARG A 188 -1.62 -16.39 12.04
N ALA A 189 -1.56 -16.06 10.74
CA ALA A 189 -0.30 -16.03 10.00
C ALA A 189 -0.28 -14.87 8.99
N LEU A 190 0.89 -14.25 8.83
CA LEU A 190 1.15 -13.12 7.94
C LEU A 190 2.36 -13.41 7.06
N VAL A 191 2.24 -13.18 5.77
CA VAL A 191 3.37 -13.02 4.85
C VAL A 191 3.40 -11.56 4.40
N LEU A 192 4.48 -10.87 4.72
CA LEU A 192 4.65 -9.43 4.54
C LEU A 192 5.83 -9.19 3.60
N ASP A 193 5.53 -9.00 2.33
CA ASP A 193 6.53 -8.76 1.30
C ASP A 193 6.70 -7.27 1.06
N SER A 194 7.95 -6.78 1.11
CA SER A 194 8.31 -5.38 0.86
C SER A 194 7.45 -4.39 1.65
N VAL A 195 7.15 -4.75 2.91
CA VAL A 195 6.29 -3.95 3.80
C VAL A 195 7.02 -2.70 4.27
N TYR A 196 6.30 -1.60 4.37
CA TYR A 196 6.81 -0.32 4.88
C TYR A 196 6.17 0.07 6.21
N ASP A 197 6.81 1.01 6.89
CA ASP A 197 6.44 1.45 8.24
C ASP A 197 5.37 2.56 8.22
N LEU A 198 5.45 3.46 7.24
CA LEU A 198 4.56 4.61 7.07
C LEU A 198 4.12 4.75 5.61
N PRO A 199 2.86 5.12 5.33
CA PRO A 199 2.36 5.35 3.97
C PRO A 199 3.17 6.38 3.16
N GLU A 200 3.74 7.40 3.82
CA GLU A 200 4.57 8.44 3.21
C GLU A 200 5.81 7.86 2.53
N GLN A 201 6.31 6.73 2.98
CA GLN A 201 7.45 6.06 2.34
C GLN A 201 7.12 5.61 0.92
N MET A 202 5.87 5.21 0.67
CA MET A 202 5.40 4.92 -0.69
C MET A 202 5.27 6.17 -1.56
N VAL A 203 4.93 7.32 -0.97
CA VAL A 203 4.96 8.62 -1.69
C VAL A 203 6.38 8.92 -2.13
N LYS A 204 7.36 8.76 -1.25
CA LYS A 204 8.78 8.94 -1.56
C LYS A 204 9.21 8.03 -2.70
N VAL A 205 8.94 6.72 -2.61
CA VAL A 205 9.21 5.76 -3.69
C VAL A 205 8.54 6.18 -5.00
N GLY A 206 7.29 6.65 -4.94
CA GLY A 206 6.56 7.16 -6.11
C GLY A 206 7.23 8.36 -6.76
N VAL A 207 7.73 9.31 -5.97
CA VAL A 207 8.49 10.49 -6.45
C VAL A 207 9.81 10.08 -7.07
N GLU A 208 10.51 9.13 -6.48
CA GLU A 208 11.78 8.58 -7.00
C GLU A 208 11.59 7.86 -8.34
N ARG A 209 10.54 7.05 -8.48
CA ARG A 209 10.18 6.39 -9.74
C ARG A 209 9.85 7.36 -10.87
N GLN A 210 9.43 8.60 -10.55
CA GLN A 210 9.25 9.69 -11.52
C GLN A 210 10.57 10.43 -11.86
N GLY A 211 11.71 9.98 -11.35
CA GLY A 211 13.01 10.60 -11.56
C GLY A 211 13.23 11.90 -10.77
N LEU A 212 12.38 12.18 -9.78
CA LEU A 212 12.41 13.41 -8.98
C LEU A 212 13.00 13.22 -7.57
N GLY A 213 13.49 12.02 -7.24
CA GLY A 213 14.05 11.70 -5.92
C GLY A 213 15.29 12.55 -5.56
N GLY A 214 16.03 13.04 -6.56
CA GLY A 214 17.17 13.96 -6.35
C GLY A 214 16.79 15.38 -5.89
N PHE A 215 15.48 15.68 -5.75
CA PHE A 215 14.96 16.99 -5.33
C PHE A 215 14.29 16.90 -3.95
N PRO A 216 15.02 17.10 -2.83
CA PRO A 216 14.48 16.92 -1.47
C PRO A 216 13.25 17.79 -1.18
N LEU A 217 13.20 19.01 -1.75
CA LEU A 217 12.05 19.89 -1.59
C LEU A 217 10.78 19.30 -2.24
N MET A 218 10.93 18.65 -3.40
CA MET A 218 9.82 18.00 -4.09
C MET A 218 9.28 16.82 -3.26
N THR A 219 10.15 15.94 -2.77
CA THR A 219 9.78 14.82 -1.93
C THR A 219 9.05 15.27 -0.66
N LYS A 220 9.62 16.25 0.07
CA LYS A 220 8.98 16.78 1.28
C LYS A 220 7.64 17.47 1.00
N SER A 221 7.53 18.20 -0.12
CA SER A 221 6.27 18.83 -0.52
C SER A 221 5.22 17.78 -0.90
N ALA A 222 5.62 16.67 -1.52
CA ALA A 222 4.75 15.55 -1.84
C ALA A 222 4.28 14.82 -0.57
N GLU A 223 5.19 14.50 0.36
CA GLU A 223 4.85 13.91 1.66
C GLU A 223 3.86 14.81 2.43
N PHE A 224 4.11 16.11 2.50
CA PHE A 224 3.21 17.07 3.15
C PHE A 224 1.83 17.10 2.47
N SER A 225 1.79 17.14 1.14
CA SER A 225 0.53 17.12 0.38
C SER A 225 -0.25 15.83 0.63
N PHE A 226 0.43 14.70 0.69
CA PHE A 226 -0.19 13.41 1.00
C PHE A 226 -0.75 13.38 2.43
N GLN A 227 0.02 13.83 3.42
CA GLN A 227 -0.43 13.92 4.82
C GLN A 227 -1.64 14.83 4.96
N TRP A 228 -1.63 15.98 4.27
CA TRP A 228 -2.76 16.91 4.29
C TRP A 228 -4.03 16.30 3.70
N LEU A 229 -3.93 15.62 2.56
CA LEU A 229 -5.06 14.91 1.94
C LEU A 229 -5.58 13.79 2.84
N ASN A 230 -4.68 13.01 3.43
CA ASN A 230 -5.05 11.91 4.32
C ASN A 230 -5.67 12.40 5.64
N HIS A 231 -5.17 13.52 6.20
CA HIS A 231 -5.73 14.15 7.38
C HIS A 231 -7.18 14.61 7.17
N GLN A 232 -7.50 15.16 6.02
CA GLN A 232 -8.87 15.53 5.66
C GLN A 232 -9.81 14.32 5.62
N TYR A 233 -9.30 13.12 5.29
CA TYR A 233 -10.11 11.91 5.23
C TYR A 233 -10.56 11.42 6.61
N ARG A 234 -9.71 11.50 7.64
CA ARG A 234 -10.00 10.94 8.98
C ARG A 234 -9.61 11.82 10.16
N GLY A 235 -8.92 12.91 9.96
CA GLY A 235 -8.42 13.75 11.05
C GLY A 235 -7.28 13.12 11.86
N GLU A 236 -6.75 11.96 11.45
CA GLU A 236 -5.68 11.24 12.13
C GLU A 236 -4.51 10.98 11.16
N LEU A 237 -3.30 11.17 11.68
CA LEU A 237 -2.09 10.76 10.95
C LEU A 237 -1.82 9.28 11.18
N PRO A 238 -1.39 8.53 10.14
CA PRO A 238 -0.99 7.13 10.30
C PRO A 238 0.14 7.01 11.31
N LEU A 239 0.00 6.09 12.24
CA LEU A 239 1.07 5.73 13.15
C LEU A 239 2.01 4.71 12.49
N SER A 240 3.29 4.78 12.84
CA SER A 240 4.30 3.79 12.45
C SER A 240 3.85 2.38 12.84
N ASN A 241 3.86 1.45 11.89
CA ASN A 241 3.56 0.04 12.13
C ASN A 241 4.51 -0.55 13.19
N THR A 242 5.78 -0.16 13.17
CA THR A 242 6.77 -0.61 14.15
C THR A 242 6.37 -0.31 15.60
N LYS A 243 5.66 0.81 15.83
CA LYS A 243 5.18 1.17 17.17
C LYS A 243 3.93 0.41 17.60
N ARG A 244 3.26 -0.24 16.65
CA ARG A 244 1.96 -0.91 16.86
C ARG A 244 2.04 -2.43 16.81
N MET A 245 3.21 -3.02 16.57
CA MET A 245 3.36 -4.47 16.39
C MET A 245 3.17 -5.30 17.67
N ALA A 246 3.06 -4.70 18.85
CA ALA A 246 2.91 -5.45 20.09
C ALA A 246 1.71 -6.45 20.08
N PRO A 247 0.52 -6.13 19.54
CA PRO A 247 -0.58 -7.07 19.44
C PRO A 247 -0.31 -8.29 18.57
N LEU A 248 0.72 -8.24 17.70
CA LEU A 248 1.10 -9.36 16.82
C LEU A 248 1.95 -10.42 17.54
N ALA A 249 2.13 -10.31 18.86
CA ALA A 249 2.74 -11.38 19.64
C ALA A 249 1.90 -12.67 19.51
N GLY A 250 2.54 -13.76 19.09
CA GLY A 250 1.85 -15.03 18.82
C GLY A 250 1.33 -15.22 17.39
N VAL A 251 1.13 -14.16 16.61
CA VAL A 251 0.84 -14.27 15.18
C VAL A 251 2.11 -14.73 14.45
N GLN A 252 2.02 -15.76 13.61
CA GLN A 252 3.14 -16.23 12.78
C GLN A 252 3.45 -15.23 11.68
N LYS A 253 4.71 -14.82 11.51
CA LYS A 253 5.08 -13.79 10.54
C LYS A 253 6.25 -14.23 9.67
N LEU A 254 6.13 -14.03 8.36
CA LEU A 254 7.22 -14.11 7.39
C LEU A 254 7.42 -12.74 6.75
N PHE A 255 8.59 -12.15 6.95
CA PHE A 255 9.00 -10.92 6.26
C PHE A 255 9.83 -11.30 5.03
N ILE A 256 9.46 -10.79 3.87
CA ILE A 256 10.16 -11.02 2.61
C ILE A 256 10.79 -9.70 2.15
N ASN A 257 12.09 -9.73 1.87
CA ASN A 257 12.84 -8.59 1.36
C ASN A 257 13.22 -8.85 -0.09
N ALA A 258 12.94 -7.89 -0.97
CA ALA A 258 13.33 -7.93 -2.37
C ALA A 258 14.67 -7.19 -2.60
N ALA A 259 15.56 -7.79 -3.37
CA ALA A 259 16.87 -7.20 -3.65
C ALA A 259 16.81 -6.06 -4.67
N ASP A 260 15.83 -6.09 -5.57
CA ASP A 260 15.59 -5.06 -6.58
C ASP A 260 14.81 -3.84 -6.05
N GLU A 261 14.28 -3.91 -4.83
CA GLU A 261 13.66 -2.79 -4.12
C GLU A 261 14.42 -2.47 -2.81
N PRO A 262 15.67 -1.99 -2.88
CA PRO A 262 16.55 -1.90 -1.71
C PRO A 262 16.01 -1.00 -0.61
N GLU A 263 15.30 0.08 -0.95
CA GLU A 263 14.71 0.99 0.03
C GLU A 263 13.61 0.31 0.86
N LEU A 264 12.65 -0.34 0.20
CA LEU A 264 11.60 -1.11 0.89
C LEU A 264 12.18 -2.33 1.61
N GLY A 265 13.17 -3.00 1.01
CA GLY A 265 13.87 -4.14 1.63
C GLY A 265 14.55 -3.75 2.95
N ASP A 266 15.21 -2.60 3.01
CA ASP A 266 15.82 -2.10 4.24
C ASP A 266 14.77 -1.76 5.31
N ILE A 267 13.67 -1.14 4.93
CA ILE A 267 12.55 -0.85 5.85
C ILE A 267 11.95 -2.15 6.37
N THR A 268 11.65 -3.10 5.50
CA THR A 268 11.10 -4.42 5.86
C THR A 268 12.03 -5.15 6.83
N ARG A 269 13.34 -5.11 6.59
CA ARG A 269 14.35 -5.70 7.48
C ARG A 269 14.35 -5.04 8.86
N GLN A 270 14.25 -3.72 8.92
CA GLN A 270 14.16 -3.01 10.20
C GLN A 270 12.88 -3.35 10.95
N MET A 271 11.76 -3.50 10.25
CA MET A 271 10.50 -3.94 10.82
C MET A 271 10.60 -5.37 11.35
N TYR A 272 11.23 -6.29 10.58
CA TYR A 272 11.51 -7.65 11.05
C TYR A 272 12.28 -7.64 12.36
N LEU A 273 13.34 -6.85 12.48
CA LEU A 273 14.16 -6.81 13.70
C LEU A 273 13.36 -6.38 14.94
N LYS A 274 12.37 -5.52 14.78
CA LYS A 274 11.54 -4.97 15.86
C LYS A 274 10.25 -5.77 16.11
N ALA A 275 9.83 -6.61 15.17
CA ALA A 275 8.62 -7.41 15.30
C ALA A 275 8.73 -8.41 16.45
N PRO A 276 7.63 -8.65 17.20
CA PRO A 276 7.60 -9.69 18.21
C PRO A 276 7.68 -11.11 17.60
N GLU A 277 8.09 -12.08 18.39
CA GLU A 277 8.07 -13.49 18.00
C GLU A 277 6.62 -14.04 17.93
N PRO A 278 6.35 -15.10 17.14
CA PRO A 278 7.27 -15.77 16.22
C PRO A 278 7.40 -15.05 14.88
N LYS A 279 8.60 -15.06 14.30
CA LYS A 279 8.88 -14.40 13.02
C LYS A 279 9.98 -15.11 12.25
N ASP A 280 9.82 -15.14 10.92
CA ASP A 280 10.80 -15.65 9.97
C ASP A 280 11.15 -14.54 8.96
N GLN A 281 12.28 -14.67 8.26
CA GLN A 281 12.71 -13.77 7.19
C GLN A 281 13.14 -14.56 5.96
N ALA A 282 12.86 -14.00 4.78
CA ALA A 282 13.35 -14.49 3.50
C ALA A 282 13.88 -13.33 2.65
N ASN A 283 14.89 -13.60 1.83
CA ASN A 283 15.38 -12.68 0.81
C ASN A 283 15.08 -13.27 -0.56
N ILE A 284 14.62 -12.44 -1.48
CA ILE A 284 14.28 -12.81 -2.86
C ILE A 284 14.97 -11.85 -3.84
N GLY A 285 15.15 -12.29 -5.10
CA GLY A 285 15.79 -11.48 -6.12
C GLY A 285 14.90 -10.34 -6.63
N HIS A 286 13.61 -10.61 -6.81
CA HIS A 286 12.63 -9.69 -7.41
C HIS A 286 11.44 -9.47 -6.48
N GLY A 287 11.05 -8.21 -6.28
CA GLY A 287 9.95 -7.83 -5.40
C GLY A 287 8.58 -7.85 -6.06
N ASN A 288 8.49 -7.46 -7.33
CA ASN A 288 7.20 -7.45 -8.01
C ASN A 288 6.84 -8.84 -8.53
N PHE A 289 5.84 -9.45 -7.90
CA PHE A 289 5.36 -10.79 -8.26
C PHE A 289 4.93 -10.92 -9.74
N ALA A 290 4.38 -9.85 -10.33
CA ALA A 290 3.97 -9.85 -11.74
C ALA A 290 5.16 -9.93 -12.71
N ASP A 291 6.30 -9.36 -12.34
CA ASP A 291 7.50 -9.26 -13.19
C ASP A 291 8.48 -10.44 -12.99
N MET A 292 8.22 -11.32 -12.03
CA MET A 292 9.06 -12.51 -11.79
C MET A 292 9.03 -13.46 -12.97
N GLY A 293 10.20 -13.98 -13.34
CA GLY A 293 10.31 -15.13 -14.26
C GLY A 293 9.71 -16.40 -13.64
N ASP A 294 9.36 -17.38 -14.50
CA ASP A 294 8.63 -18.58 -14.05
C ASP A 294 9.35 -19.37 -12.94
N ASP A 295 10.68 -19.47 -12.99
CA ASP A 295 11.44 -20.19 -11.96
C ASP A 295 11.47 -19.44 -10.63
N ASP A 296 11.69 -18.13 -10.67
CA ASP A 296 11.68 -17.27 -9.48
C ASP A 296 10.28 -17.22 -8.86
N LYS A 297 9.26 -17.13 -9.71
CA LYS A 297 7.86 -17.15 -9.28
C LYS A 297 7.51 -18.46 -8.56
N ARG A 298 7.89 -19.60 -9.12
CA ARG A 298 7.71 -20.91 -8.47
C ARG A 298 8.47 -21.02 -7.15
N ALA A 299 9.70 -20.53 -7.10
CA ALA A 299 10.50 -20.54 -5.86
C ALA A 299 9.85 -19.67 -4.78
N TYR A 300 9.32 -18.51 -5.17
CA TYR A 300 8.57 -17.60 -4.30
C TYR A 300 7.29 -18.26 -3.76
N GLU A 301 6.46 -18.80 -4.65
CA GLU A 301 5.21 -19.49 -4.30
C GLU A 301 5.47 -20.65 -3.34
N ASN A 302 6.48 -21.48 -3.62
CA ASN A 302 6.89 -22.57 -2.74
C ASN A 302 7.30 -22.08 -1.35
N ARG A 303 7.97 -20.92 -1.26
CA ARG A 303 8.35 -20.32 0.02
C ARG A 303 7.13 -19.88 0.83
N VAL A 304 6.18 -19.20 0.17
CA VAL A 304 4.93 -18.74 0.79
C VAL A 304 4.07 -19.92 1.23
N VAL A 305 3.87 -20.91 0.36
CA VAL A 305 3.10 -22.11 0.65
C VAL A 305 3.72 -22.89 1.80
N SER A 306 5.05 -23.12 1.78
CA SER A 306 5.76 -23.82 2.86
C SER A 306 5.61 -23.12 4.20
N PHE A 307 5.64 -21.79 4.23
CA PHE A 307 5.39 -21.04 5.45
C PHE A 307 3.97 -21.29 5.97
N PHE A 308 2.95 -21.16 5.14
CA PHE A 308 1.58 -21.41 5.57
C PHE A 308 1.37 -22.86 6.01
N LEU A 309 1.88 -23.85 5.28
CA LEU A 309 1.78 -25.26 5.67
C LEU A 309 2.38 -25.54 7.06
N LEU A 310 3.51 -24.90 7.36
CA LEU A 310 4.19 -25.08 8.65
C LEU A 310 3.50 -24.32 9.78
N ARG A 311 2.96 -23.13 9.51
CA ARG A 311 2.52 -22.16 10.53
C ARG A 311 1.00 -22.05 10.66
N LEU A 312 0.27 -22.39 9.62
CA LEU A 312 -1.19 -22.34 9.54
C LEU A 312 -1.70 -23.48 8.65
N PRO A 313 -1.60 -24.76 9.06
CA PRO A 313 -2.04 -25.85 8.21
C PRO A 313 -3.51 -25.70 7.79
N PRO A 314 -3.88 -26.12 6.57
CA PRO A 314 -5.23 -25.92 6.03
C PRO A 314 -6.32 -26.56 6.89
N ILE A 315 -6.05 -27.73 7.42
CA ILE A 315 -6.92 -28.43 8.39
C ILE A 315 -6.13 -28.51 9.69
N GLY A 316 -6.76 -28.16 10.81
CA GLY A 316 -6.10 -28.21 12.11
C GLY A 316 -5.45 -29.58 12.33
N GLY A 317 -4.19 -29.68 11.95
CA GLY A 317 -3.35 -30.80 12.33
C GLY A 317 -3.24 -30.77 13.85
N ALA A 318 -3.55 -31.87 14.50
CA ALA A 318 -3.13 -32.05 15.88
C ALA A 318 -1.64 -31.73 15.94
N ALA A 319 -1.28 -30.71 16.73
CA ALA A 319 0.12 -30.43 17.01
C ALA A 319 0.74 -31.70 17.54
N HIS A 320 1.63 -32.31 16.78
CA HIS A 320 2.51 -33.37 17.23
C HIS A 320 3.70 -32.78 17.95
#